data_e75f3fb57abb0f54bb039e7e3d634b6e
#
_entry.id   e75f3fb57abb0f54bb039e7e3d634b6e
#
_cell.length_a   1.000
_cell.length_b   1.000
_cell.length_c   1.000
_cell.angle_alpha   90.00
_cell.angle_beta   90.00
_cell.angle_gamma   90.00
#
_symmetry.space_group_name_H-M   'P 1'
#
loop_
_entity.id
_entity.type
_entity.pdbx_description
1 polymer ?
#
loop_
_entity_poly.entity_id
_entity_poly.type
_entity_poly.pdbx_seq_one_letter_code
_entity_poly.pdbx_strand_id
1 'polypeptide(L)'
;MKLFVISGRSGSGKSTVLRALEDNAYQCIDNLPVTLLHSLVEENLNRAGAAPAQLAVCIDARSQALQTFPEILQSLPLAKKDRRVVYLDAKSPTLVKRFSETRRRHPLTSNNIDLRQAIDMEAQVLATIADLADLTLDTTQLSTQQLAAHFVDRVLDHSSHNINLLFRSFGFKHGVPVDADFVFDLRCLPNPHWDQALRNLSGLDRPVQEYLQNQPMVNEMFEDITNILARWVPRFEANSRVYMTVAIGCTGGQHRSVFMAQRLAEHLTNDYDNVLVRHRELNRR
;
A
#
# COMPACT_ATOMS: atom_id res chain seq x y z
N MET A 1 10.15 -8.05 -20.00
CA MET A 1 9.15 -6.97 -19.93
C MET A 1 8.62 -6.88 -18.52
N LYS A 2 8.49 -5.67 -17.96
CA LYS A 2 7.80 -5.49 -16.68
C LYS A 2 6.46 -4.78 -16.93
N LEU A 3 5.38 -5.27 -16.31
CA LEU A 3 4.04 -4.69 -16.43
C LEU A 3 3.50 -4.27 -15.07
N PHE A 4 3.09 -3.02 -14.94
CA PHE A 4 2.25 -2.54 -13.86
C PHE A 4 0.81 -2.33 -14.33
N VAL A 5 -0.15 -2.92 -13.63
CA VAL A 5 -1.57 -2.61 -13.77
C VAL A 5 -1.98 -1.78 -12.56
N ILE A 6 -2.27 -0.51 -12.79
CA ILE A 6 -2.68 0.44 -11.75
C ILE A 6 -4.20 0.55 -11.77
N SER A 7 -4.85 0.34 -10.64
CA SER A 7 -6.29 0.53 -10.50
C SER A 7 -6.62 1.19 -9.16
N GLY A 8 -7.87 1.48 -8.94
CA GLY A 8 -8.35 2.08 -7.70
C GLY A 8 -9.44 3.09 -7.91
N ARG A 9 -10.11 3.48 -6.83
CA ARG A 9 -11.22 4.44 -6.89
C ARG A 9 -10.79 5.80 -7.45
N SER A 10 -11.71 6.49 -8.06
CA SER A 10 -11.51 7.85 -8.59
C SER A 10 -11.11 8.80 -7.45
N GLY A 11 -10.06 9.59 -7.66
CA GLY A 11 -9.48 10.46 -6.62
C GLY A 11 -8.48 9.75 -5.69
N SER A 12 -8.20 8.45 -5.85
CA SER A 12 -7.21 7.73 -5.03
C SER A 12 -5.74 8.03 -5.38
N GLY A 13 -5.48 8.71 -6.51
CA GLY A 13 -4.12 9.12 -6.88
C GLY A 13 -3.51 8.34 -8.05
N LYS A 14 -4.29 7.60 -8.83
CA LYS A 14 -3.81 6.83 -10.01
C LYS A 14 -2.93 7.64 -10.96
N SER A 15 -3.37 8.85 -11.34
CA SER A 15 -2.59 9.71 -12.24
C SER A 15 -1.26 10.19 -11.63
N THR A 16 -1.17 10.31 -10.30
CA THR A 16 0.08 10.62 -9.61
C THR A 16 1.08 9.46 -9.74
N VAL A 17 0.59 8.25 -9.55
CA VAL A 17 1.41 7.03 -9.69
C VAL A 17 1.85 6.81 -11.14
N LEU A 18 0.97 7.03 -12.13
CA LEU A 18 1.36 6.95 -13.55
C LEU A 18 2.47 7.95 -13.89
N ARG A 19 2.38 9.20 -13.44
CA ARG A 19 3.46 10.19 -13.65
C ARG A 19 4.77 9.75 -13.00
N ALA A 20 4.71 9.21 -11.77
CA ALA A 20 5.90 8.70 -11.12
C ALA A 20 6.54 7.53 -11.90
N LEU A 21 5.73 6.68 -12.56
CA LEU A 21 6.21 5.62 -13.45
C LEU A 21 6.79 6.18 -14.75
N GLU A 22 6.19 7.22 -15.35
CA GLU A 22 6.72 7.92 -16.52
C GLU A 22 8.10 8.52 -16.22
N ASP A 23 8.26 9.17 -15.06
CA ASP A 23 9.55 9.72 -14.59
C ASP A 23 10.62 8.63 -14.39
N ASN A 24 10.20 7.37 -14.23
CA ASN A 24 11.07 6.19 -14.12
C ASN A 24 11.11 5.33 -15.40
N ALA A 25 10.90 5.95 -16.55
CA ALA A 25 11.04 5.35 -17.88
C ALA A 25 10.03 4.23 -18.20
N TYR A 26 8.87 4.20 -17.55
CA TYR A 26 7.76 3.35 -17.95
C TYR A 26 6.93 4.02 -19.06
N GLN A 27 6.55 3.26 -20.06
CA GLN A 27 5.52 3.67 -21.00
C GLN A 27 4.16 3.55 -20.30
N CYS A 28 3.48 4.68 -20.06
CA CYS A 28 2.22 4.72 -19.33
C CYS A 28 1.02 4.89 -20.25
N ILE A 29 -0.05 4.12 -20.00
CA ILE A 29 -1.32 4.24 -20.72
C ILE A 29 -2.43 4.41 -19.68
N ASP A 30 -3.05 5.58 -19.69
CA ASP A 30 -4.20 5.86 -18.79
C ASP A 30 -5.50 5.37 -19.42
N ASN A 31 -6.39 4.87 -18.57
CA ASN A 31 -7.73 4.43 -18.94
C ASN A 31 -7.76 3.38 -20.08
N LEU A 32 -6.92 2.35 -19.97
CA LEU A 32 -6.90 1.25 -20.91
C LEU A 32 -8.17 0.40 -20.74
N PRO A 33 -8.94 0.12 -21.81
CA PRO A 33 -9.99 -0.90 -21.76
C PRO A 33 -9.38 -2.27 -21.42
N VAL A 34 -9.96 -2.98 -20.46
CA VAL A 34 -9.41 -4.25 -19.97
C VAL A 34 -9.22 -5.28 -21.09
N THR A 35 -10.12 -5.28 -22.05
CA THR A 35 -10.10 -6.19 -23.23
C THR A 35 -8.89 -5.99 -24.15
N LEU A 36 -8.24 -4.82 -24.11
CA LEU A 36 -7.06 -4.52 -24.92
C LEU A 36 -5.74 -4.87 -24.23
N LEU A 37 -5.77 -5.25 -22.94
CA LEU A 37 -4.56 -5.51 -22.17
C LEU A 37 -3.72 -6.65 -22.77
N HIS A 38 -4.35 -7.75 -23.18
CA HIS A 38 -3.66 -8.89 -23.77
C HIS A 38 -2.93 -8.52 -25.07
N SER A 39 -3.64 -7.90 -26.01
CA SER A 39 -3.06 -7.50 -27.30
C SER A 39 -1.95 -6.46 -27.14
N LEU A 40 -2.07 -5.54 -26.18
CA LEU A 40 -1.04 -4.57 -25.87
C LEU A 40 0.24 -5.24 -25.37
N VAL A 41 0.12 -6.24 -24.51
CA VAL A 41 1.26 -7.01 -23.98
C VAL A 41 1.93 -7.80 -25.09
N GLU A 42 1.16 -8.50 -25.92
CA GLU A 42 1.69 -9.26 -27.07
C GLU A 42 2.45 -8.36 -28.05
N GLU A 43 1.89 -7.20 -28.40
CA GLU A 43 2.55 -6.25 -29.30
C GLU A 43 3.90 -5.78 -28.73
N ASN A 44 3.95 -5.48 -27.43
CA ASN A 44 5.19 -5.04 -26.80
C ASN A 44 6.24 -6.15 -26.68
N LEU A 45 5.82 -7.41 -26.50
CA LEU A 45 6.73 -8.56 -26.50
C LEU A 45 7.30 -8.85 -27.88
N ASN A 46 6.51 -8.64 -28.95
CA ASN A 46 6.88 -8.92 -30.34
C ASN A 46 7.75 -7.82 -30.97
N ARG A 47 7.96 -6.69 -30.34
CA ARG A 47 8.87 -5.63 -30.82
C ARG A 47 10.33 -6.10 -30.71
N ALA A 48 10.81 -6.72 -31.77
CA ALA A 48 12.18 -7.21 -31.86
C ALA A 48 13.20 -6.05 -31.80
N GLY A 49 14.22 -6.18 -30.94
CA GLY A 49 15.39 -5.29 -30.89
C GLY A 49 15.29 -4.09 -29.95
N ALA A 50 14.20 -3.89 -29.22
CA ALA A 50 14.11 -2.87 -28.18
C ALA A 50 14.54 -3.42 -26.79
N ALA A 51 15.07 -2.54 -25.93
CA ALA A 51 15.26 -2.85 -24.51
C ALA A 51 13.95 -3.42 -23.89
N PRO A 52 14.03 -4.30 -22.86
CA PRO A 52 12.85 -4.89 -22.27
C PRO A 52 11.84 -3.81 -21.88
N ALA A 53 10.67 -3.82 -22.51
CA ALA A 53 9.66 -2.80 -22.32
C ALA A 53 9.21 -2.75 -20.85
N GLN A 54 9.19 -1.54 -20.31
CA GLN A 54 8.60 -1.23 -19.01
C GLN A 54 7.24 -0.58 -19.29
N LEU A 55 6.16 -1.26 -18.97
CA LEU A 55 4.80 -0.83 -19.29
C LEU A 55 3.97 -0.64 -18.02
N ALA A 56 3.25 0.46 -17.96
CA ALA A 56 2.27 0.71 -16.91
C ALA A 56 0.92 1.06 -17.53
N VAL A 57 -0.14 0.41 -17.11
CA VAL A 57 -1.49 0.67 -17.60
C VAL A 57 -2.41 1.01 -16.43
N CYS A 58 -3.31 1.98 -16.63
CA CYS A 58 -4.36 2.26 -15.66
C CYS A 58 -5.68 1.68 -16.17
N ILE A 59 -6.33 0.88 -15.33
CA ILE A 59 -7.69 0.35 -15.55
C ILE A 59 -8.60 0.95 -14.49
N ASP A 60 -9.65 1.65 -14.91
CA ASP A 60 -10.60 2.29 -14.01
C ASP A 60 -12.05 1.78 -14.20
N ALA A 61 -12.97 2.25 -13.38
CA ALA A 61 -14.37 1.82 -13.38
C ALA A 61 -15.14 2.14 -14.67
N ARG A 62 -14.57 2.93 -15.58
CA ARG A 62 -15.17 3.20 -16.91
C ARG A 62 -14.93 2.08 -17.90
N SER A 63 -13.96 1.20 -17.62
CA SER A 63 -13.68 0.07 -18.49
C SER A 63 -14.87 -0.89 -18.51
N GLN A 64 -15.28 -1.27 -19.70
CA GLN A 64 -16.28 -2.34 -19.88
C GLN A 64 -15.64 -3.71 -19.60
N ALA A 65 -16.47 -4.68 -19.23
CA ALA A 65 -16.04 -6.06 -19.01
C ALA A 65 -14.95 -6.23 -17.91
N LEU A 66 -14.99 -5.43 -16.83
CA LEU A 66 -14.06 -5.56 -15.71
C LEU A 66 -14.09 -6.96 -15.07
N GLN A 67 -15.22 -7.65 -15.13
CA GLN A 67 -15.39 -9.02 -14.65
C GLN A 67 -14.51 -10.03 -15.41
N THR A 68 -14.05 -9.73 -16.60
CA THR A 68 -13.12 -10.59 -17.37
C THR A 68 -11.65 -10.36 -17.02
N PHE A 69 -11.35 -9.38 -16.16
CA PHE A 69 -9.98 -9.06 -15.78
C PHE A 69 -9.18 -10.24 -15.21
N PRO A 70 -9.74 -11.12 -14.36
CA PRO A 70 -9.03 -12.29 -13.84
C PRO A 70 -8.55 -13.23 -14.95
N GLU A 71 -9.41 -13.52 -15.91
CA GLU A 71 -9.13 -14.41 -17.05
C GLU A 71 -8.05 -13.80 -17.95
N ILE A 72 -8.20 -12.51 -18.28
CA ILE A 72 -7.21 -11.78 -19.08
C ILE A 72 -5.86 -11.73 -18.36
N LEU A 73 -5.85 -11.42 -17.04
CA LEU A 73 -4.61 -11.38 -16.27
C LEU A 73 -3.90 -12.75 -16.26
N GLN A 74 -4.64 -13.85 -16.13
CA GLN A 74 -4.09 -15.20 -16.16
C GLN A 74 -3.55 -15.61 -17.56
N SER A 75 -4.20 -15.17 -18.63
CA SER A 75 -3.82 -15.48 -20.00
C SER A 75 -2.64 -14.67 -20.52
N LEU A 76 -2.19 -13.64 -19.81
CA LEU A 76 -1.05 -12.82 -20.25
C LEU A 76 0.21 -13.68 -20.44
N PRO A 77 0.94 -13.52 -21.57
CA PRO A 77 2.20 -14.22 -21.83
C PRO A 77 3.37 -13.63 -21.02
N LEU A 78 3.16 -13.43 -19.72
CA LEU A 78 4.11 -12.86 -18.76
C LEU A 78 4.18 -13.73 -17.49
N ALA A 79 5.38 -13.99 -17.02
CA ALA A 79 5.55 -14.63 -15.72
C ALA A 79 4.95 -13.76 -14.61
N LYS A 80 4.45 -14.39 -13.53
CA LYS A 80 3.83 -13.67 -12.40
C LYS A 80 4.77 -12.63 -11.78
N LYS A 81 6.08 -12.91 -11.73
CA LYS A 81 7.10 -11.99 -11.23
C LYS A 81 7.28 -10.72 -12.08
N ASP A 82 6.90 -10.76 -13.34
CA ASP A 82 7.08 -9.66 -14.31
C ASP A 82 5.83 -8.78 -14.46
N ARG A 83 4.75 -9.12 -13.77
CA ARG A 83 3.51 -8.34 -13.71
C ARG A 83 3.13 -8.03 -12.27
N ARG A 84 2.60 -6.83 -12.04
CA ARG A 84 2.14 -6.36 -10.73
C ARG A 84 0.83 -5.61 -10.88
N VAL A 85 -0.15 -5.97 -10.06
CA VAL A 85 -1.42 -5.26 -9.93
C VAL A 85 -1.36 -4.41 -8.67
N VAL A 86 -1.48 -3.09 -8.83
CA VAL A 86 -1.47 -2.14 -7.71
C VAL A 86 -2.83 -1.47 -7.62
N TYR A 87 -3.46 -1.61 -6.48
CA TYR A 87 -4.74 -0.99 -6.17
C TYR A 87 -4.56 0.20 -5.22
N LEU A 88 -5.03 1.38 -5.64
CA LEU A 88 -4.97 2.60 -4.84
C LEU A 88 -6.34 2.87 -4.22
N ASP A 89 -6.38 3.09 -2.93
CA ASP A 89 -7.61 3.42 -2.24
C ASP A 89 -7.45 4.58 -1.25
N ALA A 90 -8.56 5.15 -0.84
CA ALA A 90 -8.65 6.12 0.24
C ALA A 90 -10.04 6.03 0.88
N LYS A 91 -10.18 6.48 2.13
CA LYS A 91 -11.49 6.53 2.79
C LYS A 91 -12.48 7.40 2.01
N SER A 92 -13.74 6.94 1.88
CA SER A 92 -14.77 7.67 1.11
C SER A 92 -14.88 9.16 1.47
N PRO A 93 -14.81 9.60 2.76
CA PRO A 93 -14.80 11.03 3.09
C PRO A 93 -13.64 11.80 2.47
N THR A 94 -12.44 11.18 2.37
CA THR A 94 -11.27 11.80 1.72
C THR A 94 -11.48 11.93 0.21
N LEU A 95 -12.06 10.92 -0.43
CA LEU A 95 -12.37 10.97 -1.86
C LEU A 95 -13.39 12.07 -2.15
N VAL A 96 -14.48 12.15 -1.37
CA VAL A 96 -15.47 13.24 -1.47
C VAL A 96 -14.82 14.62 -1.37
N LYS A 97 -13.92 14.82 -0.37
CA LYS A 97 -13.17 16.07 -0.20
C LYS A 97 -12.32 16.38 -1.42
N ARG A 98 -11.55 15.41 -1.95
CA ARG A 98 -10.69 15.58 -3.13
C ARG A 98 -11.50 15.95 -4.38
N PHE A 99 -12.68 15.37 -4.57
CA PHE A 99 -13.59 15.74 -5.66
C PHE A 99 -14.10 17.17 -5.52
N SER A 100 -14.47 17.59 -4.30
CA SER A 100 -14.91 18.97 -4.03
C SER A 100 -13.80 19.99 -4.32
N GLU A 101 -12.55 19.67 -3.98
CA GLU A 101 -11.39 20.53 -4.23
C GLU A 101 -11.04 20.63 -5.73
N THR A 102 -11.12 19.51 -6.47
CA THR A 102 -10.75 19.46 -7.89
C THR A 102 -11.87 19.91 -8.82
N ARG A 103 -13.10 20.04 -8.34
CA ARG A 103 -14.31 20.36 -9.12
C ARG A 103 -14.53 19.46 -10.33
N ARG A 104 -14.00 18.23 -10.30
CA ARG A 104 -14.21 17.26 -11.37
C ARG A 104 -15.48 16.47 -11.12
N ARG A 105 -16.16 16.08 -12.19
CA ARG A 105 -17.31 15.18 -12.11
C ARG A 105 -16.81 13.75 -11.94
N HIS A 106 -17.40 13.00 -11.00
CA HIS A 106 -17.10 11.58 -10.86
C HIS A 106 -17.65 10.77 -12.05
N PRO A 107 -16.91 9.79 -12.58
CA PRO A 107 -17.32 9.04 -13.78
C PRO A 107 -18.70 8.40 -13.70
N LEU A 108 -19.08 7.92 -12.51
CA LEU A 108 -20.36 7.22 -12.27
C LEU A 108 -21.49 8.13 -11.78
N THR A 109 -21.28 9.45 -11.64
CA THR A 109 -22.37 10.37 -11.27
C THR A 109 -23.34 10.59 -12.43
N SER A 110 -24.63 10.60 -12.12
CA SER A 110 -25.72 10.87 -13.05
C SER A 110 -26.77 11.77 -12.38
N ASN A 111 -27.90 12.02 -13.06
CA ASN A 111 -29.00 12.78 -12.46
C ASN A 111 -29.60 12.09 -11.22
N ASN A 112 -29.42 10.77 -11.07
CA ASN A 112 -30.00 9.97 -10.01
C ASN A 112 -28.94 9.39 -9.04
N ILE A 113 -27.64 9.64 -9.26
CA ILE A 113 -26.53 9.09 -8.47
C ILE A 113 -25.68 10.25 -8.00
N ASP A 114 -25.68 10.51 -6.70
CA ASP A 114 -24.82 11.53 -6.09
C ASP A 114 -23.37 11.07 -5.99
N LEU A 115 -22.48 11.99 -5.61
CA LEU A 115 -21.04 11.72 -5.53
C LEU A 115 -20.70 10.60 -4.54
N ARG A 116 -21.37 10.53 -3.39
CA ARG A 116 -21.09 9.53 -2.36
C ARG A 116 -21.52 8.15 -2.83
N GLN A 117 -22.74 8.04 -3.38
CA GLN A 117 -23.23 6.82 -3.99
C GLN A 117 -22.33 6.35 -5.13
N ALA A 118 -21.87 7.26 -6.00
CA ALA A 118 -20.97 6.95 -7.10
C ALA A 118 -19.61 6.37 -6.60
N ILE A 119 -19.04 6.93 -5.54
CA ILE A 119 -17.80 6.45 -4.91
C ILE A 119 -17.99 5.04 -4.31
N ASP A 120 -19.13 4.79 -3.66
CA ASP A 120 -19.41 3.48 -3.05
C ASP A 120 -19.72 2.41 -4.12
N MET A 121 -20.44 2.78 -5.18
CA MET A 121 -20.64 1.92 -6.35
C MET A 121 -19.32 1.59 -7.06
N GLU A 122 -18.42 2.56 -7.20
CA GLU A 122 -17.12 2.35 -7.83
C GLU A 122 -16.30 1.28 -7.07
N ALA A 123 -16.37 1.27 -5.75
CA ALA A 123 -15.71 0.24 -4.94
C ALA A 123 -16.21 -1.17 -5.28
N GLN A 124 -17.52 -1.34 -5.48
CA GLN A 124 -18.11 -2.63 -5.86
C GLN A 124 -17.69 -3.05 -7.27
N VAL A 125 -17.72 -2.11 -8.22
CA VAL A 125 -17.31 -2.37 -9.62
C VAL A 125 -15.85 -2.79 -9.71
N LEU A 126 -14.97 -2.23 -8.88
CA LEU A 126 -13.54 -2.52 -8.87
C LEU A 126 -13.14 -3.64 -7.91
N ALA A 127 -14.07 -4.27 -7.20
CA ALA A 127 -13.77 -5.30 -6.19
C ALA A 127 -12.93 -6.45 -6.77
N THR A 128 -13.27 -6.95 -7.95
CA THR A 128 -12.52 -8.03 -8.62
C THR A 128 -11.05 -7.68 -8.86
N ILE A 129 -10.74 -6.42 -9.18
CA ILE A 129 -9.35 -5.97 -9.35
C ILE A 129 -8.67 -5.79 -8.00
N ALA A 130 -9.39 -5.26 -7.00
CA ALA A 130 -8.88 -5.09 -5.65
C ALA A 130 -8.47 -6.44 -5.01
N ASP A 131 -9.28 -7.48 -5.20
CA ASP A 131 -9.01 -8.83 -4.69
C ASP A 131 -7.77 -9.49 -5.36
N LEU A 132 -7.45 -9.10 -6.58
CA LEU A 132 -6.29 -9.59 -7.33
C LEU A 132 -5.05 -8.70 -7.18
N ALA A 133 -5.13 -7.63 -6.42
CA ALA A 133 -4.02 -6.72 -6.23
C ALA A 133 -2.85 -7.38 -5.49
N ASP A 134 -1.65 -7.31 -6.06
CA ASP A 134 -0.41 -7.70 -5.38
C ASP A 134 -0.03 -6.68 -4.29
N LEU A 135 -0.47 -5.42 -4.47
CA LEU A 135 -0.26 -4.33 -3.54
C LEU A 135 -1.47 -3.41 -3.48
N THR A 136 -2.00 -3.18 -2.29
CA THR A 136 -2.97 -2.11 -2.01
C THR A 136 -2.29 -0.95 -1.28
N LEU A 137 -2.54 0.29 -1.70
CA LEU A 137 -2.01 1.50 -1.08
C LEU A 137 -3.13 2.38 -0.55
N ASP A 138 -3.16 2.59 0.76
CA ASP A 138 -4.02 3.60 1.40
C ASP A 138 -3.42 5.00 1.21
N THR A 139 -4.07 5.80 0.37
CA THR A 139 -3.65 7.17 0.07
C THR A 139 -4.41 8.21 0.88
N THR A 140 -5.22 7.81 1.87
CA THR A 140 -6.12 8.68 2.64
C THR A 140 -5.41 9.92 3.18
N GLN A 141 -4.19 9.76 3.65
CA GLN A 141 -3.43 10.81 4.34
C GLN A 141 -2.20 11.30 3.57
N LEU A 142 -2.01 10.82 2.34
CA LEU A 142 -0.86 11.17 1.53
C LEU A 142 -1.15 12.40 0.66
N SER A 143 -0.21 13.33 0.62
CA SER A 143 -0.14 14.33 -0.44
C SER A 143 0.30 13.66 -1.77
N THR A 144 0.14 14.36 -2.89
CA THR A 144 0.59 13.86 -4.20
C THR A 144 2.08 13.57 -4.23
N GLN A 145 2.90 14.42 -3.60
CA GLN A 145 4.35 14.22 -3.51
C GLN A 145 4.71 13.01 -2.63
N GLN A 146 4.06 12.88 -1.47
CA GLN A 146 4.26 11.73 -0.58
C GLN A 146 3.83 10.42 -1.23
N LEU A 147 2.72 10.43 -1.99
CA LEU A 147 2.28 9.25 -2.72
C LEU A 147 3.28 8.83 -3.79
N ALA A 148 3.79 9.77 -4.60
CA ALA A 148 4.79 9.49 -5.62
C ALA A 148 6.06 8.90 -5.01
N ALA A 149 6.64 9.54 -3.99
CA ALA A 149 7.83 9.06 -3.31
C ALA A 149 7.60 7.67 -2.67
N HIS A 150 6.47 7.50 -1.97
CA HIS A 150 6.12 6.23 -1.33
C HIS A 150 5.92 5.09 -2.33
N PHE A 151 5.38 5.41 -3.51
CA PHE A 151 5.20 4.43 -4.58
C PHE A 151 6.55 4.02 -5.17
N VAL A 152 7.42 4.98 -5.49
CA VAL A 152 8.77 4.73 -6.04
C VAL A 152 9.58 3.88 -5.07
N ASP A 153 9.70 4.30 -3.82
CA ASP A 153 10.43 3.59 -2.77
C ASP A 153 9.96 2.13 -2.61
N ARG A 154 8.64 1.92 -2.69
CA ARG A 154 8.06 0.61 -2.39
C ARG A 154 7.98 -0.32 -3.59
N VAL A 155 7.85 0.23 -4.78
CA VAL A 155 7.49 -0.54 -5.99
C VAL A 155 8.63 -0.64 -6.98
N LEU A 156 9.44 0.42 -7.13
CA LEU A 156 10.46 0.48 -8.17
C LEU A 156 11.86 0.12 -7.70
N ASP A 157 12.18 0.35 -6.44
CA ASP A 157 13.56 0.27 -5.93
C ASP A 157 14.04 -1.18 -5.63
N HIS A 158 13.25 -2.22 -5.96
CA HIS A 158 13.58 -3.57 -5.54
C HIS A 158 13.81 -4.53 -6.70
N SER A 159 15.09 -4.77 -6.96
CA SER A 159 15.61 -5.80 -7.89
C SER A 159 15.73 -7.21 -7.27
N SER A 160 15.40 -7.40 -5.99
CA SER A 160 15.52 -8.69 -5.31
C SER A 160 14.21 -9.49 -5.28
N HIS A 161 14.34 -10.82 -5.29
CA HIS A 161 13.22 -11.76 -5.30
C HIS A 161 12.50 -11.92 -3.94
N ASN A 162 12.89 -11.13 -2.94
CA ASN A 162 12.41 -11.25 -1.57
C ASN A 162 11.17 -10.38 -1.33
N ILE A 163 10.32 -10.81 -0.40
CA ILE A 163 9.14 -10.07 0.02
C ILE A 163 9.51 -8.70 0.60
N ASN A 164 8.74 -7.67 0.23
CA ASN A 164 8.89 -6.31 0.75
C ASN A 164 8.03 -6.15 2.01
N LEU A 165 8.67 -6.01 3.16
CA LEU A 165 8.00 -5.84 4.44
C LEU A 165 7.88 -4.35 4.78
N LEU A 166 6.67 -3.88 5.02
CA LEU A 166 6.42 -2.54 5.54
C LEU A 166 5.88 -2.62 6.96
N PHE A 167 6.66 -2.16 7.93
CA PHE A 167 6.19 -1.91 9.29
C PHE A 167 5.59 -0.51 9.38
N ARG A 168 4.30 -0.43 9.70
CA ARG A 168 3.60 0.86 9.81
C ARG A 168 3.06 1.07 11.21
N SER A 169 3.59 2.05 11.93
CA SER A 169 2.96 2.47 13.19
C SER A 169 1.74 3.35 12.93
N PHE A 170 0.69 3.16 13.74
CA PHE A 170 -0.54 3.95 13.64
C PHE A 170 -1.22 4.16 15.00
N GLY A 171 -2.11 5.17 15.06
CA GLY A 171 -2.99 5.41 16.19
C GLY A 171 -4.42 4.95 15.91
N PHE A 172 -4.98 4.08 16.76
CA PHE A 172 -6.37 3.63 16.64
C PHE A 172 -7.38 4.77 16.56
N LYS A 173 -7.10 5.90 17.26
CA LYS A 173 -7.95 7.10 17.18
C LYS A 173 -8.10 7.67 15.75
N HIS A 174 -7.20 7.33 14.85
CA HIS A 174 -7.23 7.74 13.44
C HIS A 174 -7.65 6.60 12.49
N GLY A 175 -8.06 5.46 13.06
CA GLY A 175 -8.49 4.26 12.34
C GLY A 175 -7.34 3.37 11.86
N VAL A 176 -7.67 2.11 11.63
CA VAL A 176 -6.75 1.10 11.11
C VAL A 176 -6.40 1.42 9.65
N PRO A 177 -5.13 1.23 9.20
CA PRO A 177 -4.78 1.31 7.80
C PRO A 177 -5.56 0.25 6.98
N VAL A 178 -6.08 0.63 5.81
CA VAL A 178 -6.89 -0.28 4.95
C VAL A 178 -6.03 -1.24 4.15
N ASP A 179 -4.73 -0.99 4.07
CA ASP A 179 -3.73 -1.77 3.35
C ASP A 179 -2.88 -2.67 4.28
N ALA A 180 -3.35 -2.93 5.51
CA ALA A 180 -2.64 -3.79 6.45
C ALA A 180 -2.98 -5.26 6.23
N ASP A 181 -1.95 -6.10 6.06
CA ASP A 181 -2.07 -7.56 6.02
C ASP A 181 -2.12 -8.16 7.43
N PHE A 182 -1.35 -7.59 8.38
CA PHE A 182 -1.40 -7.90 9.81
C PHE A 182 -1.63 -6.62 10.61
N VAL A 183 -2.42 -6.74 11.67
CA VAL A 183 -2.68 -5.64 12.63
C VAL A 183 -2.44 -6.13 14.04
N PHE A 184 -1.47 -5.52 14.74
CA PHE A 184 -1.19 -5.81 16.13
C PHE A 184 -1.59 -4.63 17.03
N ASP A 185 -2.36 -4.93 18.07
CA ASP A 185 -2.85 -3.94 19.03
C ASP A 185 -1.99 -3.90 20.29
N LEU A 186 -1.27 -2.81 20.48
CA LEU A 186 -0.39 -2.61 21.63
C LEU A 186 -1.03 -1.80 22.77
N ARG A 187 -2.36 -1.60 22.78
CA ARG A 187 -3.01 -0.79 23.82
C ARG A 187 -2.98 -1.41 25.19
N CYS A 188 -2.81 -2.75 25.27
CA CYS A 188 -2.64 -3.48 26.55
C CYS A 188 -1.29 -3.22 27.23
N LEU A 189 -0.28 -2.71 26.51
CA LEU A 189 1.06 -2.50 27.05
C LEU A 189 1.15 -1.21 27.89
N PRO A 190 2.13 -1.12 28.83
CA PRO A 190 2.40 0.09 29.60
C PRO A 190 2.51 1.33 28.73
N ASN A 191 1.91 2.44 29.18
CA ASN A 191 1.74 3.63 28.35
C ASN A 191 2.66 4.77 28.82
N PRO A 192 3.73 5.12 28.05
CA PRO A 192 4.63 6.21 28.39
C PRO A 192 3.95 7.57 28.54
N HIS A 193 2.78 7.77 27.96
CA HIS A 193 2.02 9.03 28.04
C HIS A 193 1.63 9.44 29.45
N TRP A 194 1.55 8.51 30.39
CA TRP A 194 1.24 8.80 31.78
C TRP A 194 2.41 9.41 32.54
N ASP A 195 3.65 9.22 32.04
CA ASP A 195 4.82 9.90 32.57
C ASP A 195 4.95 11.29 31.93
N GLN A 196 4.99 12.35 32.78
CA GLN A 196 5.08 13.73 32.31
C GLN A 196 6.36 13.99 31.49
N ALA A 197 7.47 13.33 31.85
CA ALA A 197 8.76 13.48 31.15
C ALA A 197 8.74 12.84 29.76
N LEU A 198 7.90 11.80 29.53
CA LEU A 198 7.85 11.05 28.31
C LEU A 198 6.71 11.46 27.36
N ARG A 199 5.71 12.19 27.89
CA ARG A 199 4.46 12.50 27.18
C ARG A 199 4.65 13.17 25.84
N ASN A 200 5.59 14.11 25.74
CA ASN A 200 5.84 14.91 24.53
C ASN A 200 6.89 14.31 23.59
N LEU A 201 7.50 13.21 23.99
CA LEU A 201 8.47 12.45 23.20
C LEU A 201 7.75 11.45 22.28
N SER A 202 8.50 10.77 21.44
CA SER A 202 8.02 9.70 20.55
C SER A 202 8.71 8.38 20.87
N GLY A 203 8.25 7.30 20.26
CA GLY A 203 8.90 5.99 20.37
C GLY A 203 10.29 5.90 19.73
N LEU A 204 10.74 6.94 19.03
CA LEU A 204 12.10 7.06 18.51
C LEU A 204 13.05 7.73 19.51
N ASP A 205 12.52 8.40 20.53
CA ASP A 205 13.33 9.09 21.52
C ASP A 205 13.84 8.12 22.59
N ARG A 206 15.13 8.22 22.89
CA ARG A 206 15.84 7.31 23.79
C ARG A 206 15.16 7.10 25.15
N PRO A 207 14.66 8.14 25.87
CA PRO A 207 13.98 7.92 27.15
C PRO A 207 12.72 7.05 27.05
N VAL A 208 11.96 7.16 25.94
CA VAL A 208 10.78 6.33 25.69
C VAL A 208 11.19 4.90 25.35
N GLN A 209 12.26 4.73 24.59
CA GLN A 209 12.81 3.41 24.26
C GLN A 209 13.27 2.68 25.52
N GLU A 210 14.05 3.34 26.37
CA GLU A 210 14.53 2.78 27.63
C GLU A 210 13.36 2.40 28.57
N TYR A 211 12.34 3.26 28.66
CA TYR A 211 11.14 2.94 29.43
C TYR A 211 10.44 1.68 28.92
N LEU A 212 10.22 1.58 27.59
CA LEU A 212 9.50 0.46 26.99
C LEU A 212 10.32 -0.84 26.98
N GLN A 213 11.62 -0.77 26.75
CA GLN A 213 12.51 -1.94 26.76
C GLN A 213 12.58 -2.61 28.14
N ASN A 214 12.44 -1.85 29.22
CA ASN A 214 12.45 -2.35 30.59
C ASN A 214 11.12 -2.98 31.02
N GLN A 215 10.08 -2.98 30.14
CA GLN A 215 8.79 -3.59 30.44
C GLN A 215 8.72 -5.04 29.98
N PRO A 216 8.55 -6.03 30.87
CA PRO A 216 8.48 -7.45 30.47
C PRO A 216 7.41 -7.71 29.41
N MET A 217 6.20 -7.18 29.57
CA MET A 217 5.09 -7.35 28.61
C MET A 217 5.42 -6.82 27.21
N VAL A 218 6.26 -5.80 27.10
CA VAL A 218 6.67 -5.24 25.80
C VAL A 218 7.62 -6.21 25.10
N ASN A 219 8.50 -6.88 25.85
CA ASN A 219 9.42 -7.86 25.31
C ASN A 219 8.67 -9.14 24.89
N GLU A 220 7.73 -9.62 25.71
CA GLU A 220 6.85 -10.75 25.40
C GLU A 220 6.07 -10.49 24.09
N MET A 221 5.42 -9.33 23.97
CA MET A 221 4.70 -8.93 22.76
C MET A 221 5.63 -8.87 21.53
N PHE A 222 6.85 -8.38 21.69
CA PHE A 222 7.84 -8.36 20.61
C PHE A 222 8.19 -9.78 20.15
N GLU A 223 8.43 -10.70 21.07
CA GLU A 223 8.73 -12.10 20.78
C GLU A 223 7.56 -12.80 20.09
N ASP A 224 6.33 -12.60 20.57
CA ASP A 224 5.13 -13.18 19.96
C ASP A 224 4.94 -12.69 18.51
N ILE A 225 5.04 -11.39 18.28
CA ILE A 225 4.92 -10.83 16.93
C ILE A 225 6.04 -11.37 16.02
N THR A 226 7.27 -11.40 16.51
CA THR A 226 8.43 -11.94 15.76
C THR A 226 8.20 -13.40 15.38
N ASN A 227 7.74 -14.23 16.31
CA ASN A 227 7.45 -15.64 16.06
C ASN A 227 6.32 -15.84 15.03
N ILE A 228 5.27 -15.00 15.09
CA ILE A 228 4.19 -15.02 14.08
C ILE A 228 4.77 -14.67 12.71
N LEU A 229 5.54 -13.59 12.61
CA LEU A 229 6.10 -13.15 11.33
C LEU A 229 7.12 -14.16 10.77
N ALA A 230 8.02 -14.68 11.58
CA ALA A 230 8.99 -15.71 11.17
C ALA A 230 8.31 -16.98 10.62
N ARG A 231 7.14 -17.33 11.16
CA ARG A 231 6.35 -18.47 10.68
C ARG A 231 5.59 -18.19 9.39
N TRP A 232 4.99 -17.01 9.26
CA TRP A 232 4.02 -16.75 8.19
C TRP A 232 4.58 -16.01 7.00
N VAL A 233 5.55 -15.10 7.17
CA VAL A 233 6.15 -14.36 6.05
C VAL A 233 6.71 -15.29 4.97
N PRO A 234 7.50 -16.36 5.29
CA PRO A 234 8.01 -17.28 4.28
C PRO A 234 6.90 -18.03 3.52
N ARG A 235 5.75 -18.27 4.17
CA ARG A 235 4.61 -18.94 3.52
C ARG A 235 3.89 -18.03 2.54
N PHE A 236 3.78 -16.75 2.86
CA PHE A 236 3.26 -15.75 1.92
C PHE A 236 4.20 -15.55 0.74
N GLU A 237 5.51 -15.52 0.98
CA GLU A 237 6.53 -15.45 -0.06
C GLU A 237 6.47 -16.68 -0.98
N ALA A 238 6.37 -17.89 -0.43
CA ALA A 238 6.21 -19.13 -1.22
C ALA A 238 4.95 -19.11 -2.10
N ASN A 239 3.89 -18.38 -1.69
CA ASN A 239 2.70 -18.13 -2.50
C ASN A 239 2.83 -16.90 -3.42
N SER A 240 4.06 -16.45 -3.67
CA SER A 240 4.37 -15.32 -4.56
C SER A 240 3.83 -13.97 -4.08
N ARG A 241 3.61 -13.80 -2.78
CA ARG A 241 3.35 -12.49 -2.19
C ARG A 241 4.64 -11.68 -2.21
N VAL A 242 4.59 -10.49 -2.79
CA VAL A 242 5.76 -9.61 -2.96
C VAL A 242 5.76 -8.45 -1.97
N TYR A 243 4.59 -8.04 -1.50
CA TYR A 243 4.44 -6.95 -0.56
C TYR A 243 3.60 -7.37 0.64
N MET A 244 4.05 -6.96 1.84
CA MET A 244 3.31 -7.19 3.08
C MET A 244 3.39 -5.97 3.99
N THR A 245 2.25 -5.55 4.51
CA THR A 245 2.14 -4.45 5.48
C THR A 245 1.79 -5.00 6.86
N VAL A 246 2.70 -4.78 7.82
CA VAL A 246 2.48 -5.10 9.23
C VAL A 246 2.16 -3.80 9.98
N ALA A 247 0.91 -3.61 10.34
CA ALA A 247 0.44 -2.43 11.04
C ALA A 247 0.51 -2.64 12.56
N ILE A 248 1.21 -1.74 13.24
CA ILE A 248 1.40 -1.76 14.69
C ILE A 248 0.64 -0.59 15.30
N GLY A 249 -0.38 -0.87 16.13
CA GLY A 249 -1.30 0.13 16.64
C GLY A 249 -1.16 0.41 18.14
N CYS A 250 -1.21 1.68 18.51
CA CYS A 250 -1.49 2.09 19.88
C CYS A 250 -2.54 3.21 19.90
N THR A 251 -2.91 3.78 21.05
CA THR A 251 -3.99 4.78 21.09
C THR A 251 -3.70 5.98 20.20
N GLY A 252 -2.55 6.63 20.41
CA GLY A 252 -2.16 7.87 19.71
C GLY A 252 -1.24 7.66 18.51
N GLY A 253 -0.59 6.50 18.36
CA GLY A 253 0.35 6.23 17.27
C GLY A 253 1.72 6.90 17.42
N GLN A 254 2.12 7.34 18.61
CA GLN A 254 3.33 8.13 18.82
C GLN A 254 4.42 7.43 19.67
N HIS A 255 4.07 6.56 20.62
CA HIS A 255 5.03 5.94 21.54
C HIS A 255 5.20 4.43 21.27
N ARG A 256 4.32 3.58 21.87
CA ARG A 256 4.41 2.10 21.82
C ARG A 256 4.47 1.54 20.41
N SER A 257 3.58 2.00 19.54
CA SER A 257 3.52 1.53 18.15
C SER A 257 4.74 1.96 17.32
N VAL A 258 5.26 3.15 17.55
CA VAL A 258 6.47 3.66 16.90
C VAL A 258 7.68 2.84 17.33
N PHE A 259 7.89 2.67 18.64
CA PHE A 259 8.96 1.87 19.20
C PHE A 259 8.94 0.43 18.69
N MET A 260 7.77 -0.24 18.76
CA MET A 260 7.64 -1.64 18.35
C MET A 260 7.85 -1.82 16.84
N ALA A 261 7.30 -0.94 16.02
CA ALA A 261 7.48 -0.99 14.57
C ALA A 261 8.96 -0.85 14.17
N GLN A 262 9.68 0.07 14.83
CA GLN A 262 11.11 0.25 14.63
C GLN A 262 11.90 -0.99 15.03
N ARG A 263 11.66 -1.51 16.22
CA ARG A 263 12.36 -2.68 16.77
C ARG A 263 12.14 -3.95 15.94
N LEU A 264 10.91 -4.19 15.48
CA LEU A 264 10.59 -5.32 14.61
C LEU A 264 11.29 -5.22 13.25
N ALA A 265 11.29 -4.03 12.66
CA ALA A 265 11.97 -3.80 11.40
C ALA A 265 13.48 -4.01 11.50
N GLU A 266 14.13 -3.45 12.53
CA GLU A 266 15.56 -3.65 12.80
C GLU A 266 15.89 -5.13 12.97
N HIS A 267 15.05 -5.88 13.67
CA HIS A 267 15.24 -7.31 13.86
C HIS A 267 15.16 -8.09 12.54
N LEU A 268 14.12 -7.81 11.72
CA LEU A 268 13.88 -8.54 10.48
C LEU A 268 14.75 -8.10 9.30
N THR A 269 15.47 -6.99 9.41
CA THR A 269 16.50 -6.59 8.42
C THR A 269 17.65 -7.60 8.34
N ASN A 270 17.85 -8.44 9.37
CA ASN A 270 18.82 -9.52 9.31
C ASN A 270 18.40 -10.67 8.37
N ASP A 271 17.10 -10.86 8.17
CA ASP A 271 16.54 -11.98 7.42
C ASP A 271 15.97 -11.57 6.06
N TYR A 272 15.64 -10.28 5.88
CA TYR A 272 14.99 -9.73 4.69
C TYR A 272 15.68 -8.47 4.21
N ASP A 273 16.03 -8.42 2.91
CA ASP A 273 16.73 -7.27 2.30
C ASP A 273 15.84 -6.02 2.21
N ASN A 274 14.51 -6.20 2.12
CA ASN A 274 13.56 -5.13 1.81
C ASN A 274 12.61 -4.88 2.99
N VAL A 275 13.12 -4.27 4.05
CA VAL A 275 12.33 -3.90 5.24
C VAL A 275 12.22 -2.38 5.34
N LEU A 276 11.00 -1.87 5.33
CA LEU A 276 10.68 -0.45 5.43
C LEU A 276 9.90 -0.15 6.70
N VAL A 277 10.13 1.03 7.27
CA VAL A 277 9.36 1.57 8.40
C VAL A 277 8.70 2.88 8.02
N ARG A 278 7.44 3.04 8.40
CA ARG A 278 6.71 4.31 8.25
C ARG A 278 5.89 4.58 9.52
N HIS A 279 6.01 5.80 10.02
CA HIS A 279 5.29 6.25 11.21
C HIS A 279 4.20 7.24 10.80
N ARG A 280 2.95 6.74 10.67
CA ARG A 280 1.83 7.52 10.15
C ARG A 280 1.55 8.81 10.92
N GLU A 281 1.77 8.80 12.22
CA GLU A 281 1.39 9.93 13.09
C GLU A 281 2.56 10.88 13.43
N LEU A 282 3.82 10.50 13.14
CA LEU A 282 4.97 11.39 13.37
C LEU A 282 5.13 12.42 12.25
N ASN A 283 4.71 12.10 11.04
CA ASN A 283 4.81 12.98 9.86
C ASN A 283 3.70 14.05 9.81
N ARG A 284 2.95 14.25 10.90
CA ARG A 284 1.84 15.22 11.00
C ARG A 284 2.18 16.52 11.70
N ARG A 285 3.44 16.76 12.01
CA ARG A 285 3.91 18.01 12.65
C ARG A 285 4.36 19.03 11.61
#